data_4e3396a5f042fac174848fa5fb7cf0ae
#
_entry.id   4e3396a5f042fac174848fa5fb7cf0ae
#
_cell.length_a   1.000
_cell.length_b   1.000
_cell.length_c   1.000
_cell.angle_alpha   90.00
_cell.angle_beta   90.00
_cell.angle_gamma   90.00
#
_symmetry.space_group_name_H-M   'P 1'
#
loop_
_entity.id
_entity.type
_entity.pdbx_description
1 polymer ?
#
loop_
_entity_poly.entity_id
_entity_poly.type
_entity_poly.pdbx_seq_one_letter_code
_entity_poly.pdbx_strand_id
1 'polypeptide(L)'
;MLADRLEIYTVEGNQLERIIAYGTPAYVEQKPEPDKPLVKARGEIIRYLVKEERLQLEKNASIDQDGAVVNSNIIDYFIKDEVVKASGSEKRVRVVIPPRSDNTKP
;
A
#
# COMPACT_ATOMS: atom_id res chain seq x y z
N MET A 1 8.64 -3.20 -7.58
CA MET A 1 8.81 -3.28 -6.12
C MET A 1 10.29 -3.18 -5.78
N LEU A 2 10.61 -2.32 -4.85
CA LEU A 2 11.99 -2.13 -4.40
C LEU A 2 12.08 -2.58 -2.94
N ALA A 3 13.06 -3.40 -2.64
CA ALA A 3 13.21 -3.92 -1.28
C ALA A 3 14.62 -4.46 -1.11
N ASP A 4 15.06 -4.51 0.17
CA ASP A 4 16.36 -5.11 0.49
C ASP A 4 16.25 -6.61 0.53
N ARG A 5 15.06 -7.13 0.81
CA ARG A 5 14.84 -8.56 0.92
C ARG A 5 13.41 -8.88 0.54
N LEU A 6 13.23 -9.98 -0.17
CA LEU A 6 11.91 -10.47 -0.54
C LEU A 6 11.75 -11.90 -0.08
N GLU A 7 10.55 -12.21 0.41
CA GLU A 7 10.16 -13.58 0.73
C GLU A 7 8.91 -13.88 -0.07
N ILE A 8 8.93 -14.99 -0.78
CA ILE A 8 7.80 -15.39 -1.62
C ILE A 8 7.28 -16.72 -1.12
N TYR A 9 6.00 -16.76 -0.81
CA TYR A 9 5.35 -17.95 -0.27
C TYR A 9 4.35 -18.48 -1.27
N THR A 10 4.41 -19.77 -1.53
CA THR A 10 3.51 -20.44 -2.45
C THR A 10 2.78 -21.58 -1.73
N VAL A 11 1.63 -21.94 -2.26
CA VAL A 11 0.89 -23.09 -1.78
C VAL A 11 0.98 -24.19 -2.82
N GLU A 12 0.33 -25.32 -2.58
CA GLU A 12 0.34 -26.44 -3.51
C GLU A 12 -0.03 -25.98 -4.91
N GLY A 13 0.62 -26.59 -5.91
CA GLY A 13 0.37 -26.24 -7.29
C GLY A 13 1.13 -25.01 -7.73
N ASN A 14 2.09 -24.57 -6.95
CA ASN A 14 2.91 -23.39 -7.26
C ASN A 14 2.10 -22.12 -7.36
N GLN A 15 0.98 -22.07 -6.65
CA GLN A 15 0.19 -20.84 -6.63
C GLN A 15 0.80 -19.87 -5.63
N LEU A 16 0.93 -18.64 -6.05
CA LEU A 16 1.48 -17.60 -5.20
C LEU A 16 0.50 -17.26 -4.10
N GLU A 17 0.96 -17.29 -2.86
CA GLU A 17 0.11 -16.97 -1.72
C GLU A 17 0.37 -15.57 -1.21
N ARG A 18 1.63 -15.23 -0.97
CA ARG A 18 1.97 -13.90 -0.49
C ARG A 18 3.42 -13.58 -0.79
N ILE A 19 3.67 -12.31 -0.83
CA ILE A 19 5.03 -11.78 -1.00
C ILE A 19 5.26 -10.81 0.14
N ILE A 20 6.41 -10.93 0.80
CA ILE A 20 6.78 -10.02 1.87
C ILE A 20 8.07 -9.31 1.48
N ALA A 21 8.03 -7.99 1.48
CA ALA A 21 9.17 -7.16 1.14
C ALA A 21 9.65 -6.42 2.38
N TYR A 22 10.96 -6.40 2.58
CA TYR A 22 11.58 -5.70 3.70
C TYR A 22 12.54 -4.64 3.16
N GLY A 23 12.51 -3.47 3.74
CA GLY A 23 13.41 -2.40 3.32
C GLY A 23 13.36 -1.22 4.28
N THR A 24 14.08 -0.16 3.93
CA THR A 24 14.13 1.03 4.79
C THR A 24 13.98 2.29 3.94
N PRO A 25 12.82 2.48 3.32
CA PRO A 25 11.67 1.60 3.27
C PRO A 25 11.67 0.67 2.06
N ALA A 26 10.85 -0.36 2.11
CA ALA A 26 10.46 -1.06 0.91
C ALA A 26 9.42 -0.21 0.19
N TYR A 27 9.30 -0.41 -1.11
CA TYR A 27 8.45 0.43 -1.95
C TYR A 27 7.76 -0.42 -3.00
N VAL A 28 6.48 -0.16 -3.23
CA VAL A 28 5.73 -0.86 -4.26
C VAL A 28 4.77 0.10 -4.92
N GLU A 29 4.58 -0.09 -6.21
CA GLU A 29 3.59 0.65 -6.99
C GLU A 29 2.52 -0.32 -7.42
N GLN A 30 1.27 0.10 -7.30
CA GLN A 30 0.13 -0.73 -7.62
C GLN A 30 -0.87 0.09 -8.42
N LYS A 31 -1.33 -0.49 -9.50
CA LYS A 31 -2.36 0.15 -10.32
C LYS A 31 -3.59 -0.75 -10.25
N PRO A 32 -4.64 -0.32 -9.54
CA PRO A 32 -5.81 -1.18 -9.35
C PRO A 32 -6.46 -1.61 -10.67
N GLU A 33 -6.52 -0.69 -11.61
CA GLU A 33 -7.06 -0.95 -12.95
C GLU A 33 -6.31 -0.08 -13.93
N PRO A 34 -6.30 -0.45 -15.20
CA PRO A 34 -5.52 0.30 -16.19
C PRO A 34 -5.85 1.78 -16.28
N ASP A 35 -7.09 2.15 -15.98
CA ASP A 35 -7.52 3.55 -16.06
C ASP A 35 -7.50 4.26 -14.73
N LYS A 36 -6.99 3.63 -13.68
CA LYS A 36 -6.92 4.24 -12.36
C LYS A 36 -5.53 4.78 -12.09
N PRO A 37 -5.42 5.77 -11.20
CA PRO A 37 -4.11 6.31 -10.85
C PRO A 37 -3.24 5.28 -10.17
N LEU A 38 -1.95 5.50 -10.27
CA LEU A 38 -0.97 4.65 -9.63
C LEU A 38 -0.99 4.88 -8.13
N VAL A 39 -0.97 3.81 -7.36
CA VAL A 39 -0.89 3.86 -5.91
C VAL A 39 0.54 3.53 -5.51
N LYS A 40 1.16 4.40 -4.71
CA LYS A 40 2.53 4.21 -4.25
C LYS A 40 2.51 3.92 -2.77
N ALA A 41 3.15 2.82 -2.39
CA ALA A 41 3.13 2.36 -1.00
C ALA A 41 4.55 2.18 -0.49
N ARG A 42 4.77 2.56 0.76
CA ARG A 42 6.05 2.42 1.43
C ARG A 42 5.85 1.88 2.82
N GLY A 43 6.84 1.17 3.30
CA GLY A 43 6.85 0.66 4.66
C GLY A 43 8.08 -0.18 4.85
N GLU A 44 8.48 -0.40 6.09
CA GLU A 44 9.63 -1.26 6.32
C GLU A 44 9.27 -2.71 6.05
N ILE A 45 8.01 -3.05 6.19
CA ILE A 45 7.50 -4.38 5.85
C ILE A 45 6.26 -4.20 5.00
N ILE A 46 6.28 -4.80 3.81
CA ILE A 46 5.12 -4.77 2.92
C ILE A 46 4.73 -6.21 2.62
N ARG A 47 3.49 -6.55 2.94
CA ARG A 47 2.95 -7.88 2.65
C ARG A 47 1.89 -7.77 1.57
N TYR A 48 2.07 -8.52 0.50
CA TYR A 48 1.07 -8.60 -0.54
C TYR A 48 0.37 -9.95 -0.39
N LEU A 49 -0.90 -9.91 -0.03
CA LEU A 49 -1.71 -11.10 0.18
C LEU A 49 -2.52 -11.32 -1.08
N VAL A 50 -2.08 -12.28 -1.88
CA VAL A 50 -2.56 -12.40 -3.25
C VAL A 50 -4.05 -12.70 -3.34
N LYS A 51 -4.52 -13.69 -2.59
CA LYS A 51 -5.94 -14.06 -2.67
C LYS A 51 -6.85 -12.99 -2.15
N GLU A 52 -6.38 -12.23 -1.17
CA GLU A 52 -7.19 -11.16 -0.59
C GLU A 52 -7.05 -9.87 -1.38
N GLU A 53 -6.12 -9.83 -2.34
CA GLU A 53 -5.82 -8.63 -3.09
C GLU A 53 -5.62 -7.46 -2.14
N ARG A 54 -4.70 -7.65 -1.22
CA ARG A 54 -4.52 -6.74 -0.10
C ARG A 54 -3.04 -6.48 0.12
N LEU A 55 -2.70 -5.22 0.33
CA LEU A 55 -1.36 -4.83 0.74
C LEU A 55 -1.41 -4.44 2.20
N GLN A 56 -0.49 -4.98 2.98
CA GLN A 56 -0.37 -4.62 4.39
C GLN A 56 0.99 -4.01 4.60
N LEU A 57 1.01 -2.79 5.10
CA LEU A 57 2.24 -2.03 5.30
C LEU A 57 2.45 -1.83 6.79
N GLU A 58 3.68 -2.08 7.25
CA GLU A 58 4.01 -1.91 8.67
C GLU A 58 5.29 -1.13 8.83
N LYS A 59 5.34 -0.37 9.91
CA LYS A 59 6.51 0.43 10.32
C LYS A 59 6.79 1.55 9.34
N ASN A 60 6.45 2.74 9.75
CA ASN A 60 6.61 3.93 8.94
C ASN A 60 5.88 3.76 7.62
N ALA A 61 4.66 3.26 7.69
CA ALA A 61 3.88 2.98 6.51
C ALA A 61 3.35 4.27 5.90
N SER A 62 3.29 4.29 4.58
CA SER A 62 2.77 5.44 3.85
C SER A 62 2.17 4.95 2.55
N ILE A 63 1.04 5.51 2.19
CA ILE A 63 0.40 5.18 0.93
C ILE A 63 -0.05 6.48 0.26
N ASP A 64 0.23 6.59 -1.03
CA ASP A 64 -0.08 7.76 -1.83
C ASP A 64 -1.02 7.33 -2.94
N GLN A 65 -2.25 7.85 -2.88
CA GLN A 65 -3.26 7.61 -3.92
C GLN A 65 -3.52 8.94 -4.62
N ASP A 66 -2.86 9.12 -5.76
CA ASP A 66 -3.08 10.30 -6.59
C ASP A 66 -2.89 11.59 -5.78
N GLY A 67 -1.85 11.62 -4.97
CA GLY A 67 -1.52 12.82 -4.19
C GLY A 67 -2.10 12.83 -2.79
N ALA A 68 -3.10 12.01 -2.50
CA ALA A 68 -3.63 11.89 -1.15
C ALA A 68 -2.75 10.89 -0.39
N VAL A 69 -2.11 11.34 0.66
CA VAL A 69 -1.12 10.54 1.39
C VAL A 69 -1.61 10.23 2.79
N VAL A 70 -1.50 8.96 3.17
CA VAL A 70 -1.81 8.50 4.51
C VAL A 70 -0.55 7.93 5.12
N ASN A 71 -0.19 8.40 6.31
CA ASN A 71 0.96 7.89 7.06
C ASN A 71 0.47 7.27 8.37
N SER A 72 0.99 6.10 8.70
CA SER A 72 0.57 5.41 9.90
C SER A 72 1.59 4.33 10.23
N ASN A 73 1.43 3.70 11.40
CA ASN A 73 2.24 2.54 11.74
C ASN A 73 1.82 1.32 10.93
N ILE A 74 0.54 1.18 10.70
CA ILE A 74 -0.01 0.03 9.99
C ILE A 74 -1.04 0.55 9.00
N ILE A 75 -0.92 0.10 7.76
CA ILE A 75 -1.87 0.45 6.71
C ILE A 75 -2.27 -0.82 6.00
N ASP A 76 -3.58 -1.04 5.87
CA ASP A 76 -4.14 -2.09 5.03
C ASP A 76 -4.78 -1.45 3.82
N TYR A 77 -4.32 -1.84 2.65
CA TYR A 77 -4.91 -1.35 1.40
C TYR A 77 -5.59 -2.52 0.70
N PHE A 78 -6.90 -2.41 0.55
CA PHE A 78 -7.69 -3.42 -0.15
C PHE A 78 -7.77 -3.01 -1.61
N ILE A 79 -6.95 -3.63 -2.42
CA ILE A 79 -6.74 -3.19 -3.81
C ILE A 79 -8.03 -3.21 -4.61
N LYS A 80 -8.76 -4.28 -4.52
CA LYS A 80 -9.97 -4.45 -5.32
C LYS A 80 -11.02 -3.39 -5.01
N ASP A 81 -11.18 -3.08 -3.73
CA ASP A 81 -12.18 -2.11 -3.28
C ASP A 81 -11.62 -0.70 -3.21
N GLU A 82 -10.31 -0.54 -3.38
CA GLU A 82 -9.61 0.74 -3.30
C GLU A 82 -9.85 1.41 -1.95
N VAL A 83 -9.85 0.61 -0.88
CA VAL A 83 -10.09 1.10 0.48
C VAL A 83 -8.79 1.04 1.26
N VAL A 84 -8.48 2.14 1.93
CA VAL A 84 -7.31 2.23 2.80
C VAL A 84 -7.78 2.30 4.24
N LYS A 85 -7.25 1.40 5.08
CA LYS A 85 -7.52 1.42 6.51
C LYS A 85 -6.19 1.60 7.21
N ALA A 86 -6.09 2.62 8.03
CA ALA A 86 -4.86 2.95 8.74
C ALA A 86 -5.10 2.90 10.23
N SER A 87 -4.11 2.37 10.96
CA SER A 87 -4.18 2.36 12.41
C SER A 87 -2.79 2.63 12.97
N GLY A 88 -2.74 3.46 14.01
CA GLY A 88 -1.50 3.76 14.68
C GLY A 88 -1.68 3.53 16.16
N SER A 89 -0.84 2.69 16.74
CA SER A 89 -0.98 2.40 18.16
C SER A 89 -0.43 3.54 18.99
N GLU A 90 0.74 4.05 18.64
CA GLU A 90 1.36 5.11 19.41
C GLU A 90 1.46 6.42 18.66
N LYS A 91 1.41 6.34 17.34
CA LYS A 91 1.51 7.51 16.51
C LYS A 91 0.15 7.81 15.93
N ARG A 92 -0.11 9.07 15.74
CA ARG A 92 -1.35 9.46 15.09
C ARG A 92 -1.31 9.10 13.63
N VAL A 93 -2.47 8.75 13.10
CA VAL A 93 -2.63 8.61 11.66
C VAL A 93 -2.59 10.00 11.06
N ARG A 94 -1.79 10.16 10.02
CA ARG A 94 -1.66 11.44 9.36
C ARG A 94 -2.11 11.32 7.92
N VAL A 95 -2.99 12.21 7.51
CA VAL A 95 -3.53 12.22 6.16
C VAL A 95 -3.22 13.56 5.53
N VAL A 96 -2.65 13.53 4.33
CA VAL A 96 -2.39 14.72 3.56
C VAL A 96 -3.23 14.64 2.29
N ILE A 97 -4.09 15.63 2.10
CA ILE A 97 -4.96 15.69 0.94
C ILE A 97 -4.51 16.86 0.08
N PRO A 98 -4.22 16.62 -1.20
CA PRO A 98 -3.75 17.70 -2.05
C PRO A 98 -4.87 18.68 -2.35
N PRO A 99 -4.54 19.94 -2.60
CA PRO A 99 -5.57 20.90 -3.00
C PRO A 99 -6.15 20.48 -4.34
N ARG A 100 -7.45 20.67 -4.46
CA ARG A 100 -8.11 20.37 -5.70
C ARG A 100 -8.08 21.59 -6.58
N SER A 101 -7.36 21.49 -7.66
CA SER A 101 -7.26 22.62 -8.55
C SER A 101 -8.37 22.60 -9.59
N ASP A 102 -8.99 21.50 -9.67
CA ASP A 102 -10.01 21.34 -10.65
C ASP A 102 -11.34 21.69 -10.19
N ASN A 103 -11.48 21.97 -9.34
CA ASN A 103 -12.72 22.02 -8.92
C ASN A 103 -13.69 22.16 -9.73
N THR A 104 -13.47 21.93 -10.09
CA THR A 104 -14.00 22.06 -10.87
C THR A 104 -14.94 21.77 -11.19
N LYS A 105 -15.24 21.91 -11.10
CA LYS A 105 -15.93 21.71 -11.50
C LYS A 105 -16.66 21.61 -11.80
N PRO A 106 -16.92 21.65 -12.02
CA PRO A 106 -17.65 21.59 -12.75
C PRO A 106 -18.36 21.89 -13.06
#